data_fc635515495ac227c39c7b5ab8af58e1
#
_entry.id   fc635515495ac227c39c7b5ab8af58e1
#
_cell.length_a   1.000
_cell.length_b   1.000
_cell.length_c   1.000
_cell.angle_alpha   90.00
_cell.angle_beta   90.00
_cell.angle_gamma   90.00
#
_symmetry.space_group_name_H-M   'P 1'
#
loop_
_entity.id
_entity.type
_entity.pdbx_description
1 polymer ?
#
loop_
_entity_poly.entity_id
_entity_poly.type
_entity_poly.pdbx_seq_one_letter_code
_entity_poly.pdbx_strand_id
1 'polypeptide(L)'
;AGGVRAAKRGKGNGFYEKWKDLAKDEETSYRFKQCQHDFIQRQYHDRAVAGIKKEHGIDICDGTHSNGMQDAIWSSAVQHGVGGAQTIFRNAYNNVLKRDDVRGDKSKVTDEMLINAIYDDRSRVEVKFKSSPDLWPGLRSRFSQERVDALANNSNTTFNIPFDASSYSTTAV
;
A
#
# COMPACT_ATOMS: atom_id res chain seq x y z
N ALA A 1 -20.87 7.05 -14.50
CA ALA A 1 -20.03 7.74 -15.51
C ALA A 1 -20.19 9.28 -15.49
N GLY A 2 -21.34 9.83 -15.08
CA GLY A 2 -21.59 11.30 -15.03
C GLY A 2 -20.87 12.02 -13.88
N GLY A 3 -20.68 11.39 -12.73
CA GLY A 3 -20.10 12.00 -11.53
C GLY A 3 -18.63 12.42 -11.67
N VAL A 4 -17.82 11.60 -12.34
CA VAL A 4 -16.37 11.88 -12.54
C VAL A 4 -16.17 13.07 -13.50
N ARG A 5 -17.04 13.26 -14.48
CA ARG A 5 -16.97 14.41 -15.39
C ARG A 5 -17.39 15.71 -14.73
N ALA A 6 -18.33 15.65 -13.78
CA ALA A 6 -18.78 16.83 -13.02
C ALA A 6 -17.68 17.32 -12.06
N ALA A 7 -16.97 16.43 -11.38
CA ALA A 7 -15.84 16.77 -10.51
C ALA A 7 -14.70 17.50 -11.26
N LYS A 8 -14.40 17.11 -12.50
CA LYS A 8 -13.38 17.77 -13.32
C LYS A 8 -13.72 19.20 -13.73
N ARG A 9 -14.98 19.62 -13.63
CA ARG A 9 -15.44 20.97 -14.01
C ARG A 9 -15.47 21.98 -12.85
N GLY A 10 -14.93 21.64 -11.68
CA GLY A 10 -14.77 22.57 -10.55
C GLY A 10 -16.07 23.03 -9.88
N LYS A 11 -17.23 22.46 -10.25
CA LYS A 11 -18.53 22.71 -9.60
C LYS A 11 -18.99 21.47 -8.83
N GLY A 12 -18.11 20.96 -7.98
CA GLY A 12 -18.08 19.60 -7.50
C GLY A 12 -18.98 19.20 -6.34
N ASN A 13 -20.03 19.93 -6.02
CA ASN A 13 -20.89 19.57 -4.89
C ASN A 13 -21.61 18.23 -5.11
N GLY A 14 -22.04 17.91 -6.33
CA GLY A 14 -22.79 16.71 -6.62
C GLY A 14 -22.00 15.39 -6.51
N PHE A 15 -20.70 15.40 -6.82
CA PHE A 15 -19.85 14.19 -6.70
C PHE A 15 -19.58 13.87 -5.22
N TYR A 16 -19.21 14.88 -4.43
CA TYR A 16 -18.88 14.72 -3.04
C TYR A 16 -20.11 14.34 -2.18
N GLU A 17 -21.26 14.96 -2.43
CA GLU A 17 -22.51 14.59 -1.76
C GLU A 17 -22.93 13.17 -2.11
N LYS A 18 -22.90 12.80 -3.39
CA LYS A 18 -23.21 11.43 -3.82
C LYS A 18 -22.26 10.39 -3.23
N TRP A 19 -20.99 10.73 -3.07
CA TRP A 19 -19.98 9.90 -2.41
C TRP A 19 -20.31 9.69 -0.93
N LYS A 20 -20.69 10.76 -0.23
CA LYS A 20 -21.12 10.68 1.16
C LYS A 20 -22.40 9.85 1.32
N ASP A 21 -23.38 10.03 0.44
CA ASP A 21 -24.63 9.30 0.48
C ASP A 21 -24.38 7.79 0.32
N LEU A 22 -23.55 7.38 -0.66
CA LEU A 22 -23.18 5.99 -0.86
C LEU A 22 -22.40 5.39 0.33
N ALA A 23 -21.62 6.21 1.04
CA ALA A 23 -20.86 5.76 2.20
C ALA A 23 -21.71 5.61 3.47
N LYS A 24 -22.82 6.36 3.58
CA LYS A 24 -23.71 6.36 4.75
C LYS A 24 -24.85 5.37 4.66
N ASP A 25 -25.31 5.04 3.46
CA ASP A 25 -26.38 4.10 3.23
C ASP A 25 -25.90 2.66 3.54
N GLU A 26 -26.52 2.01 4.51
CA GLU A 26 -26.14 0.66 4.97
C GLU A 26 -26.21 -0.39 3.84
N GLU A 27 -27.17 -0.27 2.94
CA GLU A 27 -27.34 -1.22 1.82
C GLU A 27 -26.23 -1.07 0.77
N THR A 28 -25.82 0.16 0.47
CA THR A 28 -24.82 0.44 -0.59
C THR A 28 -23.40 0.55 -0.06
N SER A 29 -23.23 0.85 1.24
CA SER A 29 -21.89 1.11 1.81
C SER A 29 -20.93 -0.07 1.66
N TYR A 30 -21.41 -1.29 1.84
CA TYR A 30 -20.58 -2.49 1.66
C TYR A 30 -20.09 -2.62 0.22
N ARG A 31 -21.01 -2.55 -0.76
CA ARG A 31 -20.66 -2.62 -2.19
C ARG A 31 -19.76 -1.46 -2.61
N PHE A 32 -19.99 -0.29 -2.06
CA PHE A 32 -19.18 0.89 -2.32
C PHE A 32 -17.75 0.71 -1.82
N LYS A 33 -17.56 0.24 -0.58
CA LYS A 33 -16.23 -0.08 -0.01
C LYS A 33 -15.52 -1.14 -0.84
N GLN A 34 -16.23 -2.20 -1.23
CA GLN A 34 -15.68 -3.26 -2.07
C GLN A 34 -15.23 -2.73 -3.43
N CYS A 35 -16.05 -1.91 -4.10
CA CYS A 35 -15.68 -1.27 -5.36
C CYS A 35 -14.46 -0.37 -5.23
N GLN A 36 -14.32 0.35 -4.12
CA GLN A 36 -13.13 1.18 -3.84
C GLN A 36 -11.89 0.31 -3.65
N HIS A 37 -12.01 -0.73 -2.83
CA HIS A 37 -10.93 -1.68 -2.60
C HIS A 37 -10.46 -2.31 -3.92
N ASP A 38 -11.38 -2.87 -4.70
CA ASP A 38 -11.09 -3.51 -6.00
C ASP A 38 -10.47 -2.53 -7.01
N PHE A 39 -10.92 -1.28 -6.99
CA PHE A 39 -10.34 -0.24 -7.83
C PHE A 39 -8.88 0.04 -7.44
N ILE A 40 -8.60 0.22 -6.14
CA ILE A 40 -7.27 0.48 -5.63
C ILE A 40 -6.37 -0.73 -5.89
N GLN A 41 -6.85 -1.94 -5.63
CA GLN A 41 -6.13 -3.17 -5.91
C GLN A 41 -5.67 -3.21 -7.36
N ARG A 42 -6.60 -3.17 -8.31
CA ARG A 42 -6.30 -3.28 -9.74
C ARG A 42 -5.46 -2.14 -10.31
N GLN A 43 -5.70 -0.90 -9.84
CA GLN A 43 -5.03 0.27 -10.41
C GLN A 43 -3.64 0.53 -9.82
N TYR A 44 -3.39 0.09 -8.60
CA TYR A 44 -2.15 0.38 -7.89
C TYR A 44 -1.38 -0.87 -7.50
N HIS A 45 -1.96 -1.74 -6.67
CA HIS A 45 -1.28 -2.92 -6.11
C HIS A 45 -0.88 -3.92 -7.20
N ASP A 46 -1.82 -4.45 -7.96
CA ASP A 46 -1.57 -5.51 -8.95
C ASP A 46 -0.55 -5.07 -10.01
N ARG A 47 -0.63 -3.79 -10.40
CA ARG A 47 0.32 -3.21 -11.35
C ARG A 47 1.72 -3.03 -10.75
N ALA A 48 1.81 -2.71 -9.46
CA ALA A 48 3.09 -2.62 -8.75
C ALA A 48 3.74 -4.00 -8.64
N VAL A 49 2.98 -5.00 -8.20
CA VAL A 49 3.42 -6.40 -8.08
C VAL A 49 3.86 -6.97 -9.45
N ALA A 50 3.06 -6.74 -10.50
CA ALA A 50 3.43 -7.18 -11.85
C ALA A 50 4.77 -6.59 -12.32
N GLY A 51 5.04 -5.32 -12.01
CA GLY A 51 6.31 -4.69 -12.32
C GLY A 51 7.48 -5.25 -11.50
N ILE A 52 7.28 -5.50 -10.21
CA ILE A 52 8.27 -6.14 -9.34
C ILE A 52 8.62 -7.54 -9.87
N LYS A 53 7.60 -8.35 -10.20
CA LYS A 53 7.78 -9.67 -10.79
C LYS A 53 8.56 -9.62 -12.10
N LYS A 54 8.20 -8.68 -12.98
CA LYS A 54 8.88 -8.50 -14.27
C LYS A 54 10.36 -8.13 -14.10
N GLU A 55 10.69 -7.26 -13.14
CA GLU A 55 12.05 -6.74 -12.97
C GLU A 55 12.95 -7.67 -12.16
N HIS A 56 12.42 -8.29 -11.11
CA HIS A 56 13.22 -9.04 -10.13
C HIS A 56 12.95 -10.54 -10.14
N GLY A 57 11.89 -11.00 -10.84
CA GLY A 57 11.45 -12.39 -10.80
C GLY A 57 10.74 -12.79 -9.49
N ILE A 58 10.40 -11.82 -8.65
CA ILE A 58 9.77 -12.03 -7.33
C ILE A 58 8.27 -11.80 -7.48
N ASP A 59 7.47 -12.83 -7.20
CA ASP A 59 6.02 -12.76 -7.21
C ASP A 59 5.48 -12.61 -5.80
N ILE A 60 5.15 -11.39 -5.42
CA ILE A 60 4.68 -11.07 -4.06
C ILE A 60 3.34 -11.78 -3.72
N CYS A 61 2.60 -12.25 -4.73
CA CYS A 61 1.28 -12.86 -4.57
C CYS A 61 1.26 -14.38 -4.79
N ASP A 62 2.42 -15.06 -4.86
CA ASP A 62 2.50 -16.51 -5.10
C ASP A 62 2.25 -17.38 -3.86
N GLY A 63 1.98 -16.75 -2.72
CA GLY A 63 1.74 -17.43 -1.43
C GLY A 63 3.00 -17.73 -0.63
N THR A 64 4.19 -17.39 -1.12
CA THR A 64 5.46 -17.57 -0.39
C THR A 64 5.81 -16.35 0.46
N HIS A 65 5.22 -15.20 0.17
CA HIS A 65 5.44 -13.94 0.87
C HIS A 65 4.37 -13.69 1.94
N SER A 66 4.78 -13.06 3.02
CA SER A 66 3.93 -12.73 4.16
C SER A 66 2.86 -11.67 3.82
N ASN A 67 1.79 -11.64 4.62
CA ASN A 67 0.79 -10.58 4.53
C ASN A 67 1.42 -9.20 4.77
N GLY A 68 2.36 -9.11 5.73
CA GLY A 68 3.08 -7.86 6.01
C GLY A 68 3.88 -7.34 4.81
N MET A 69 4.46 -8.23 4.01
CA MET A 69 5.14 -7.86 2.76
C MET A 69 4.15 -7.31 1.74
N GLN A 70 3.00 -7.93 1.58
CA GLN A 70 1.94 -7.48 0.68
C GLN A 70 1.37 -6.13 1.12
N ASP A 71 1.14 -5.93 2.43
CA ASP A 71 0.70 -4.66 3.00
C ASP A 71 1.70 -3.53 2.74
N ALA A 72 3.01 -3.80 2.88
CA ALA A 72 4.06 -2.84 2.61
C ALA A 72 4.08 -2.38 1.13
N ILE A 73 3.85 -3.31 0.19
CA ILE A 73 3.74 -2.99 -1.24
C ILE A 73 2.44 -2.25 -1.53
N TRP A 74 1.30 -2.68 -0.94
CA TRP A 74 0.01 -2.02 -1.08
C TRP A 74 0.10 -0.55 -0.65
N SER A 75 0.54 -0.31 0.58
CA SER A 75 0.70 1.05 1.12
C SER A 75 1.64 1.91 0.28
N SER A 76 2.74 1.32 -0.20
CA SER A 76 3.69 2.01 -1.09
C SER A 76 3.04 2.38 -2.43
N ALA A 77 2.26 1.47 -3.02
CA ALA A 77 1.60 1.69 -4.32
C ALA A 77 0.52 2.77 -4.23
N VAL A 78 -0.27 2.78 -3.16
CA VAL A 78 -1.30 3.79 -2.93
C VAL A 78 -0.68 5.18 -2.72
N GLN A 79 0.39 5.27 -1.92
CA GLN A 79 0.98 6.56 -1.55
C GLN A 79 1.91 7.15 -2.62
N HIS A 80 2.71 6.32 -3.26
CA HIS A 80 3.76 6.76 -4.20
C HIS A 80 3.42 6.45 -5.67
N GLY A 81 2.27 5.85 -5.91
CA GLY A 81 1.89 5.33 -7.22
C GLY A 81 2.66 4.06 -7.60
N VAL A 82 2.26 3.45 -8.71
CA VAL A 82 2.83 2.18 -9.21
C VAL A 82 4.34 2.26 -9.39
N GLY A 83 4.81 3.27 -10.15
CA GLY A 83 6.26 3.44 -10.40
C GLY A 83 7.06 3.77 -9.15
N GLY A 84 6.44 4.52 -8.21
CA GLY A 84 7.03 4.83 -6.91
C GLY A 84 7.24 3.58 -6.06
N ALA A 85 6.22 2.71 -5.97
CA ALA A 85 6.32 1.44 -5.25
C ALA A 85 7.40 0.51 -5.85
N GLN A 86 7.45 0.39 -7.18
CA GLN A 86 8.49 -0.39 -7.86
C GLN A 86 9.90 0.14 -7.58
N THR A 87 10.07 1.46 -7.56
CA THR A 87 11.35 2.09 -7.23
C THR A 87 11.74 1.87 -5.77
N ILE A 88 10.79 2.00 -4.84
CA ILE A 88 11.02 1.71 -3.42
C ILE A 88 11.44 0.25 -3.23
N PHE A 89 10.72 -0.70 -3.85
CA PHE A 89 11.07 -2.11 -3.79
C PHE A 89 12.47 -2.38 -4.35
N ARG A 90 12.79 -1.85 -5.54
CA ARG A 90 14.11 -1.99 -6.17
C ARG A 90 15.22 -1.52 -5.24
N ASN A 91 15.06 -0.34 -4.64
CA ASN A 91 16.03 0.22 -3.71
C ASN A 91 16.20 -0.68 -2.48
N ALA A 92 15.08 -1.11 -1.88
CA ALA A 92 15.06 -2.01 -0.73
C ALA A 92 15.77 -3.34 -1.04
N TYR A 93 15.40 -3.98 -2.14
CA TYR A 93 15.97 -5.25 -2.57
C TYR A 93 17.48 -5.16 -2.82
N ASN A 94 17.91 -4.12 -3.54
CA ASN A 94 19.33 -3.88 -3.79
C ASN A 94 20.12 -3.60 -2.51
N ASN A 95 19.54 -2.92 -1.54
CA ASN A 95 20.15 -2.66 -0.24
C ASN A 95 20.27 -3.95 0.58
N VAL A 96 19.23 -4.79 0.58
CA VAL A 96 19.27 -6.10 1.25
C VAL A 96 20.32 -6.99 0.66
N LEU A 97 20.44 -7.07 -0.68
CA LEU A 97 21.47 -7.88 -1.36
C LEU A 97 22.91 -7.47 -1.02
N LYS A 98 23.14 -6.20 -0.65
CA LYS A 98 24.47 -5.68 -0.29
C LYS A 98 24.85 -5.93 1.17
N ARG A 99 23.95 -6.42 2.01
CA ARG A 99 24.23 -6.71 3.42
C ARG A 99 25.27 -7.80 3.55
N ASP A 100 26.13 -7.73 4.58
CA ASP A 100 27.21 -8.70 4.82
C ASP A 100 26.69 -10.12 5.09
N ASP A 101 25.51 -10.24 5.68
CA ASP A 101 24.87 -11.53 5.95
C ASP A 101 24.21 -12.15 4.70
N VAL A 102 23.89 -11.35 3.70
CA VAL A 102 23.27 -11.77 2.43
C VAL A 102 24.29 -11.95 1.32
N ARG A 103 25.18 -10.95 1.11
CA ARG A 103 26.28 -10.96 0.11
C ARG A 103 25.84 -11.38 -1.30
N GLY A 104 24.69 -10.87 -1.75
CA GLY A 104 24.14 -11.17 -3.08
C GLY A 104 23.41 -12.52 -3.20
N ASP A 105 23.40 -13.33 -2.15
CA ASP A 105 22.68 -14.60 -2.11
C ASP A 105 21.18 -14.35 -1.94
N LYS A 106 20.44 -14.47 -3.03
CA LYS A 106 18.99 -14.21 -3.05
C LYS A 106 18.20 -15.13 -2.13
N SER A 107 18.72 -16.35 -1.86
CA SER A 107 18.04 -17.33 -0.99
C SER A 107 18.02 -16.91 0.48
N LYS A 108 18.85 -15.95 0.87
CA LYS A 108 18.90 -15.38 2.22
C LYS A 108 18.03 -14.15 2.41
N VAL A 109 17.42 -13.65 1.34
CA VAL A 109 16.54 -12.50 1.41
C VAL A 109 15.22 -12.93 2.05
N THR A 110 14.85 -12.28 3.15
CA THR A 110 13.60 -12.54 3.87
C THR A 110 12.64 -11.37 3.73
N ASP A 111 11.34 -11.63 3.93
CA ASP A 111 10.32 -10.58 3.94
C ASP A 111 10.59 -9.55 5.03
N GLU A 112 11.05 -9.97 6.20
CA GLU A 112 11.42 -9.06 7.27
C GLU A 112 12.50 -8.06 6.85
N MET A 113 13.54 -8.54 6.16
CA MET A 113 14.60 -7.67 5.62
C MET A 113 14.04 -6.68 4.59
N LEU A 114 13.16 -7.15 3.71
CA LEU A 114 12.54 -6.32 2.67
C LEU A 114 11.58 -5.29 3.27
N ILE A 115 10.71 -5.68 4.20
CA ILE A 115 9.79 -4.77 4.90
C ILE A 115 10.59 -3.65 5.57
N ASN A 116 11.63 -4.00 6.33
CA ASN A 116 12.48 -3.01 6.99
C ASN A 116 13.11 -2.04 5.96
N ALA A 117 13.69 -2.55 4.89
CA ALA A 117 14.35 -1.74 3.87
C ALA A 117 13.35 -0.86 3.06
N ILE A 118 12.12 -1.35 2.82
CA ILE A 118 11.04 -0.57 2.20
C ILE A 118 10.70 0.65 3.07
N TYR A 119 10.49 0.44 4.37
CA TYR A 119 10.17 1.54 5.28
C TYR A 119 11.34 2.47 5.55
N ASP A 120 12.59 1.99 5.49
CA ASP A 120 13.78 2.84 5.51
C ASP A 120 13.81 3.78 4.29
N ASP A 121 13.53 3.27 3.09
CA ASP A 121 13.47 4.12 1.88
C ASP A 121 12.28 5.09 1.91
N ARG A 122 11.10 4.65 2.40
CA ARG A 122 9.91 5.51 2.55
C ARG A 122 10.12 6.63 3.56
N SER A 123 10.83 6.34 4.65
CA SER A 123 11.11 7.30 5.73
C SER A 123 12.06 8.43 5.34
N ARG A 124 12.64 8.38 4.14
CA ARG A 124 13.43 9.49 3.57
C ARG A 124 12.51 10.61 3.07
N VAL A 125 11.70 11.14 3.98
CA VAL A 125 10.62 12.10 3.66
C VAL A 125 11.14 13.40 3.04
N GLU A 126 12.36 13.82 3.38
CA GLU A 126 13.00 15.01 2.82
C GLU A 126 13.27 14.89 1.32
N VAL A 127 13.47 13.67 0.85
CA VAL A 127 13.70 13.37 -0.57
C VAL A 127 12.38 13.13 -1.30
N LYS A 128 11.50 12.34 -0.70
CA LYS A 128 10.25 11.89 -1.33
C LYS A 128 9.12 12.92 -1.28
N PHE A 129 9.12 13.77 -0.26
CA PHE A 129 8.10 14.81 -0.03
C PHE A 129 8.75 16.19 0.13
N LYS A 130 9.73 16.48 -0.72
CA LYS A 130 10.54 17.72 -0.67
C LYS A 130 9.68 18.99 -0.71
N SER A 131 8.57 18.97 -1.44
CA SER A 131 7.68 20.13 -1.58
C SER A 131 6.69 20.31 -0.42
N SER A 132 6.69 19.42 0.58
CA SER A 132 5.71 19.42 1.66
C SER A 132 6.36 19.13 3.01
N PRO A 133 7.30 20.00 3.49
CA PRO A 133 8.04 19.76 4.73
C PRO A 133 7.14 19.68 5.97
N ASP A 134 6.03 20.39 5.99
CA ASP A 134 5.07 20.38 7.09
C ASP A 134 4.45 19.00 7.35
N LEU A 135 4.47 18.11 6.34
CA LEU A 135 3.94 16.75 6.48
C LEU A 135 4.95 15.75 7.04
N TRP A 136 6.25 16.08 7.09
CA TRP A 136 7.30 15.11 7.43
C TRP A 136 7.14 14.46 8.81
N PRO A 137 6.81 15.20 9.89
CA PRO A 137 6.63 14.56 11.20
C PRO A 137 5.49 13.52 11.19
N GLY A 138 4.35 13.86 10.60
CA GLY A 138 3.21 12.96 10.47
C GLY A 138 3.51 11.73 9.60
N LEU A 139 4.20 11.92 8.47
CA LEU A 139 4.61 10.83 7.59
C LEU A 139 5.60 9.87 8.27
N ARG A 140 6.56 10.39 9.03
CA ARG A 140 7.50 9.54 9.78
C ARG A 140 6.80 8.72 10.85
N SER A 141 5.92 9.34 11.63
CA SER A 141 5.10 8.64 12.63
C SER A 141 4.26 7.54 11.99
N ARG A 142 3.57 7.86 10.89
CA ARG A 142 2.77 6.90 10.13
C ARG A 142 3.62 5.73 9.61
N PHE A 143 4.75 5.99 8.96
CA PHE A 143 5.60 4.93 8.41
C PHE A 143 6.22 4.07 9.51
N SER A 144 6.53 4.65 10.67
CA SER A 144 6.99 3.89 11.84
C SER A 144 5.92 2.91 12.32
N GLN A 145 4.66 3.36 12.43
CA GLN A 145 3.56 2.49 12.84
C GLN A 145 3.26 1.41 11.78
N GLU A 146 3.13 1.79 10.51
CA GLU A 146 2.91 0.83 9.42
C GLU A 146 4.01 -0.25 9.36
N ARG A 147 5.28 0.12 9.66
CA ARG A 147 6.39 -0.85 9.75
C ARG A 147 6.15 -1.87 10.86
N VAL A 148 5.75 -1.41 12.05
CA VAL A 148 5.46 -2.30 13.18
C VAL A 148 4.33 -3.26 12.82
N ASP A 149 3.26 -2.75 12.22
CA ASP A 149 2.09 -3.55 11.83
C ASP A 149 2.46 -4.59 10.76
N ALA A 150 3.23 -4.19 9.74
CA ALA A 150 3.71 -5.10 8.69
C ALA A 150 4.62 -6.20 9.26
N LEU A 151 5.52 -5.86 10.18
CA LEU A 151 6.38 -6.85 10.84
C LEU A 151 5.60 -7.80 11.75
N ALA A 152 4.55 -7.34 12.41
CA ALA A 152 3.66 -8.19 13.19
C ALA A 152 2.90 -9.19 12.30
N ASN A 153 2.55 -8.80 11.06
CA ASN A 153 1.89 -9.65 10.07
C ASN A 153 2.88 -10.48 9.22
N ASN A 154 4.16 -10.45 9.54
CA ASN A 154 5.20 -11.15 8.76
C ASN A 154 5.15 -12.68 8.92
N SER A 155 4.55 -13.20 9.98
CA SER A 155 4.43 -14.65 10.25
C SER A 155 3.27 -15.32 9.51
N ASN A 156 2.35 -14.56 8.92
CA ASN A 156 1.14 -15.07 8.29
C ASN A 156 1.34 -15.21 6.78
N THR A 157 1.53 -16.45 6.32
CA THR A 157 1.68 -16.79 4.89
C THR A 157 0.36 -17.12 4.18
N THR A 158 -0.79 -17.05 4.86
CA THR A 158 -2.09 -17.30 4.25
C THR A 158 -2.76 -16.01 3.84
N PHE A 159 -2.62 -15.68 2.55
CA PHE A 159 -3.39 -14.60 1.94
C PHE A 159 -4.81 -15.07 1.69
N ASN A 160 -5.63 -14.91 2.67
CA ASN A 160 -7.07 -14.94 2.52
C ASN A 160 -7.59 -13.73 3.31
N ILE A 161 -7.61 -12.56 2.66
CA ILE A 161 -8.41 -11.46 3.18
C ILE A 161 -9.80 -11.61 2.54
N PRO A 162 -10.76 -12.30 3.17
CA PRO A 162 -12.12 -11.91 2.97
C PRO A 162 -12.17 -10.49 3.52
N PHE A 163 -12.61 -9.55 2.70
CA PHE A 163 -12.94 -8.21 3.18
C PHE A 163 -13.92 -8.40 4.35
N ASP A 164 -13.40 -8.33 5.58
CA ASP A 164 -14.22 -8.44 6.78
C ASP A 164 -14.86 -7.08 7.04
N ALA A 165 -16.12 -6.97 6.63
CA ALA A 165 -16.94 -5.80 6.90
C ALA A 165 -17.16 -5.55 8.41
N SER A 166 -16.91 -6.53 9.28
CA SER A 166 -17.13 -6.45 10.73
C SER A 166 -16.10 -5.56 11.43
N SER A 167 -14.89 -5.43 10.88
CA SER A 167 -13.83 -4.58 11.43
C SER A 167 -14.09 -3.08 11.30
N TYR A 168 -15.15 -2.69 10.58
CA TYR A 168 -15.59 -1.30 10.42
C TYR A 168 -16.89 -1.01 11.18
N SER A 169 -17.11 -1.70 12.32
CA SER A 169 -18.21 -1.34 13.22
C SER A 169 -17.98 0.09 13.70
N THR A 170 -18.83 0.96 13.21
CA THR A 170 -18.91 2.36 13.56
C THR A 170 -19.19 2.50 15.04
N THR A 171 -18.20 2.90 15.82
CA THR A 171 -18.49 3.58 17.07
C THR A 171 -18.95 4.98 16.67
N ALA A 172 -20.25 5.11 16.48
CA ALA A 172 -20.89 6.41 16.40
C ALA A 172 -20.91 7.00 17.81
N VAL A 173 -20.23 8.09 18.01
CA VAL A 173 -20.49 9.08 19.05
C VAL A 173 -20.84 10.38 18.36
#